data_c3f87a796fd9ca43a829d76fbd6491c6
#
_entry.id   c3f87a796fd9ca43a829d76fbd6491c6
#
_cell.length_a   1.000
_cell.length_b   1.000
_cell.length_c   1.000
_cell.angle_alpha   90.00
_cell.angle_beta   90.00
_cell.angle_gamma   90.00
#
_symmetry.space_group_name_H-M   'P 1'
#
loop_
_entity.id
_entity.type
_entity.pdbx_description
1 polymer ?
#
loop_
_entity_poly.entity_id
_entity_poly.type
_entity_poly.pdbx_seq_one_letter_code
_entity_poly.pdbx_strand_id
1 'polypeptide(L)'
;MAWRRRHRRGKRGRFPKPVTIPNPPKVDRLVPEPKTNSRSITIEPAEVEALRLVDLEGLSQEAAGIEIGVSRGTVWRFLQSARKKVAQALTEGRPLTVSTEANQTASN
;
A
#
# COMPACT_ATOMS: atom_id res chain seq x y z
N MET A 1 25.80 -18.52 9.99
CA MET A 1 25.13 -18.56 9.76
C MET A 1 24.52 -18.05 9.74
N ALA A 2 24.99 -17.90 9.70
CA ALA A 2 24.18 -17.83 9.54
C ALA A 2 23.78 -17.24 9.39
N TRP A 3 24.50 -17.36 9.21
CA TRP A 3 23.92 -17.20 8.87
C TRP A 3 23.36 -16.57 8.73
N ARG A 4 23.52 -16.50 8.75
CA ARG A 4 22.79 -16.44 8.50
C ARG A 4 22.10 -15.92 8.26
N ARG A 5 22.60 -15.93 8.14
CA ARG A 5 21.78 -15.97 7.73
C ARG A 5 21.03 -15.55 7.48
N ARG A 6 21.56 -15.55 7.43
CA ARG A 6 20.74 -15.66 7.05
C ARG A 6 20.03 -15.26 6.61
N HIS A 7 20.33 -15.37 6.38
CA HIS A 7 19.41 -15.51 5.74
C HIS A 7 18.76 -15.12 5.39
N ARG A 8 19.09 -15.14 5.38
CA ARG A 8 18.34 -15.35 4.89
C ARG A 8 17.65 -14.96 4.61
N ARG A 9 18.01 -14.99 4.50
CA ARG A 9 17.18 -15.06 4.02
C ARG A 9 16.54 -14.68 3.47
N GLY A 10 16.85 -14.64 3.24
CA GLY A 10 16.12 -14.60 2.57
C GLY A 10 15.65 -14.49 2.02
N LYS A 11 16.02 -14.74 1.88
CA LYS A 11 15.41 -15.02 1.20
C LYS A 11 14.56 -15.16 1.38
N ARG A 12 14.40 -15.18 1.63
CA ARG A 12 13.59 -15.32 1.44
C ARG A 12 12.86 -14.81 0.97
N GLY A 13 12.89 -14.54 1.02
CA GLY A 13 11.97 -13.75 0.28
C GLY A 13 11.65 -14.11 -1.09
N ARG A 14 12.14 -15.06 -1.61
CA ARG A 14 11.87 -15.41 -2.95
C ARG A 14 10.42 -15.61 -3.27
N PHE A 15 9.67 -16.12 -2.34
CA PHE A 15 8.23 -16.22 -2.48
C PHE A 15 7.61 -15.38 -1.40
N PRO A 16 7.40 -14.09 -1.68
CA PRO A 16 6.82 -13.25 -0.65
C PRO A 16 5.41 -13.74 -0.34
N LYS A 17 5.05 -13.63 0.92
CA LYS A 17 3.72 -13.99 1.32
C LYS A 17 2.72 -13.09 0.62
N PRO A 18 1.59 -13.66 0.20
CA PRO A 18 0.56 -12.79 -0.37
C PRO A 18 0.07 -11.81 0.65
N VAL A 19 -0.14 -10.59 0.21
CA VAL A 19 -0.73 -9.56 1.04
C VAL A 19 -2.23 -9.81 1.11
N THR A 20 -2.76 -9.81 2.32
CA THR A 20 -4.18 -9.99 2.53
C THR A 20 -4.87 -8.64 2.63
N ILE A 21 -5.92 -8.45 1.86
CA ILE A 21 -6.68 -7.20 1.88
C ILE A 21 -8.11 -7.54 2.25
N PRO A 22 -8.44 -7.50 3.56
CA PRO A 22 -9.78 -7.89 4.01
C PRO A 22 -10.89 -7.01 3.43
N ASN A 23 -10.59 -5.74 3.21
CA ASN A 23 -11.58 -4.82 2.64
C ASN A 23 -10.96 -4.11 1.45
N PRO A 24 -11.15 -4.66 0.25
CA PRO A 24 -10.59 -3.99 -0.95
C PRO A 24 -11.21 -2.62 -1.13
N PRO A 25 -10.47 -1.70 -1.74
CA PRO A 25 -11.01 -0.36 -1.99
C PRO A 25 -12.30 -0.43 -2.80
N LYS A 26 -13.23 0.45 -2.45
CA LYS A 26 -14.52 0.49 -3.13
C LYS A 26 -14.49 1.29 -4.41
N VAL A 27 -13.43 2.03 -4.65
CA VAL A 27 -13.33 2.87 -5.84
C VAL A 27 -12.08 2.48 -6.61
N ASP A 28 -12.16 2.66 -7.93
CA ASP A 28 -11.00 2.47 -8.79
C ASP A 28 -10.18 3.73 -8.90
N ARG A 29 -10.80 4.88 -8.63
CA ARG A 29 -10.17 6.14 -8.93
C ARG A 29 -10.88 7.27 -8.21
N LEU A 30 -10.11 8.23 -7.74
CA LEU A 30 -10.65 9.49 -7.23
C LEU A 30 -10.20 10.60 -8.16
N VAL A 31 -11.14 11.41 -8.60
CA VAL A 31 -10.86 12.50 -9.54
C VAL A 31 -11.07 13.82 -8.82
N PRO A 32 -10.08 14.70 -8.82
CA PRO A 32 -10.23 15.99 -8.15
C PRO A 32 -11.14 16.92 -8.92
N GLU A 33 -11.73 17.86 -8.20
CA GLU A 33 -12.57 18.88 -8.78
C GLU A 33 -12.22 20.23 -8.16
N PRO A 34 -11.66 21.17 -8.92
CA PRO A 34 -11.29 21.01 -10.31
C PRO A 34 -10.05 20.14 -10.47
N LYS A 35 -9.92 19.55 -11.63
CA LYS A 35 -8.74 18.78 -11.95
C LYS A 35 -7.74 19.71 -12.63
N THR A 36 -6.65 19.99 -11.93
CA THR A 36 -5.66 20.92 -12.46
C THR A 36 -4.50 20.24 -13.14
N ASN A 37 -4.41 18.91 -12.99
CA ASN A 37 -3.36 18.13 -13.60
C ASN A 37 -3.93 16.76 -13.91
N SER A 38 -3.77 16.28 -15.14
CA SER A 38 -4.37 15.01 -15.54
C SER A 38 -3.48 13.80 -15.27
N ARG A 39 -2.24 14.02 -14.82
CA ARG A 39 -1.35 12.90 -14.54
C ARG A 39 -1.79 12.20 -13.25
N SER A 40 -2.27 10.98 -13.38
CA SER A 40 -2.77 10.28 -12.21
C SER A 40 -1.61 9.74 -11.36
N ILE A 41 -1.91 9.56 -10.10
CA ILE A 41 -1.01 8.93 -9.13
C ILE A 41 -1.57 7.55 -8.88
N THR A 42 -0.72 6.53 -8.95
CA THR A 42 -1.16 5.16 -8.70
C THR A 42 -0.92 4.79 -7.25
N ILE A 43 -1.97 4.32 -6.58
CA ILE A 43 -1.87 3.83 -5.22
C ILE A 43 -2.21 2.34 -5.21
N GLU A 44 -1.45 1.57 -4.44
CA GLU A 44 -1.65 0.13 -4.38
C GLU A 44 -2.76 -0.21 -3.39
N PRO A 45 -3.51 -1.30 -3.63
CA PRO A 45 -4.53 -1.71 -2.67
C PRO A 45 -3.98 -1.95 -1.26
N ALA A 46 -2.77 -2.47 -1.15
CA ALA A 46 -2.18 -2.67 0.17
C ALA A 46 -1.91 -1.35 0.88
N GLU A 47 -1.54 -0.32 0.12
CA GLU A 47 -1.36 1.00 0.70
C GLU A 47 -2.67 1.58 1.20
N VAL A 48 -3.74 1.38 0.43
CA VAL A 48 -5.07 1.83 0.85
C VAL A 48 -5.51 1.08 2.10
N GLU A 49 -5.25 -0.21 2.15
CA GLU A 49 -5.66 -1.00 3.30
C GLU A 49 -4.90 -0.61 4.56
N ALA A 50 -3.60 -0.33 4.43
CA ALA A 50 -2.84 0.15 5.59
C ALA A 50 -3.41 1.48 6.08
N LEU A 51 -3.74 2.36 5.15
CA LEU A 51 -4.35 3.64 5.48
C LEU A 51 -5.68 3.44 6.21
N ARG A 52 -6.50 2.52 5.70
CA ARG A 52 -7.80 2.25 6.31
C ARG A 52 -7.65 1.71 7.72
N LEU A 53 -6.79 0.72 7.89
CA LEU A 53 -6.66 0.05 9.20
C LEU A 53 -6.08 0.98 10.25
N VAL A 54 -5.05 1.74 9.90
CA VAL A 54 -4.38 2.57 10.89
C VAL A 54 -5.07 3.92 11.05
N ASP A 55 -5.31 4.62 9.94
CA ASP A 55 -5.78 6.00 10.02
C ASP A 55 -7.29 6.11 10.16
N LEU A 56 -8.05 5.16 9.63
CA LEU A 56 -9.51 5.19 9.74
C LEU A 56 -10.00 4.36 10.92
N GLU A 57 -9.51 3.13 11.04
CA GLU A 57 -9.98 2.23 12.10
C GLU A 57 -9.23 2.40 13.40
N GLY A 58 -8.07 3.04 13.37
CA GLY A 58 -7.33 3.32 14.59
C GLY A 58 -6.49 2.18 15.10
N LEU A 59 -6.19 1.19 14.27
CA LEU A 59 -5.34 0.09 14.70
C LEU A 59 -3.89 0.56 14.81
N SER A 60 -3.12 -0.11 15.67
CA SER A 60 -1.68 0.07 15.68
C SER A 60 -1.10 -0.50 14.39
N GLN A 61 0.13 -0.08 14.08
CA GLN A 61 0.80 -0.62 12.91
C GLN A 61 1.04 -2.11 13.05
N GLU A 62 1.30 -2.55 14.27
CA GLU A 62 1.50 -3.97 14.54
C GLU A 62 0.22 -4.76 14.26
N ALA A 63 -0.91 -4.27 14.76
CA ALA A 63 -2.19 -4.94 14.55
C ALA A 63 -2.56 -4.93 13.07
N ALA A 64 -2.32 -3.82 12.39
CA ALA A 64 -2.58 -3.73 10.96
C ALA A 64 -1.72 -4.73 10.19
N GLY A 65 -0.48 -4.91 10.61
CA GLY A 65 0.40 -5.88 9.98
C GLY A 65 -0.13 -7.29 10.07
N ILE A 66 -0.72 -7.63 11.21
CA ILE A 66 -1.33 -8.94 11.38
C ILE A 66 -2.48 -9.12 10.39
N GLU A 67 -3.31 -8.09 10.23
CA GLU A 67 -4.44 -8.16 9.30
C GLU A 67 -3.99 -8.32 7.85
N ILE A 68 -2.95 -7.61 7.46
CA ILE A 68 -2.48 -7.62 6.08
C ILE A 68 -1.52 -8.78 5.82
N GLY A 69 -0.92 -9.31 6.87
CA GLY A 69 0.04 -10.39 6.74
C GLY A 69 1.45 -9.91 6.44
N VAL A 70 1.82 -8.74 6.97
CA VAL A 70 3.15 -8.18 6.75
C VAL A 70 3.70 -7.67 8.09
N SER A 71 4.97 -7.31 8.09
CA SER A 71 5.60 -6.78 9.29
C SER A 71 5.14 -5.36 9.57
N ARG A 72 5.34 -4.93 10.80
CA ARG A 72 5.03 -3.56 11.18
C ARG A 72 5.80 -2.56 10.33
N GLY A 73 7.06 -2.86 10.04
CA GLY A 73 7.87 -1.97 9.19
C GLY A 73 7.31 -1.84 7.79
N THR A 74 6.75 -2.93 7.26
CA THR A 74 6.12 -2.88 5.94
C THR A 74 4.85 -2.04 5.99
N VAL A 75 4.06 -2.17 7.07
CA VAL A 75 2.89 -1.30 7.25
C VAL A 75 3.31 0.15 7.26
N TRP A 76 4.39 0.46 7.99
CA TRP A 76 4.89 1.83 8.05
C TRP A 76 5.22 2.36 6.66
N ARG A 77 5.89 1.55 5.84
CA ARG A 77 6.23 1.97 4.48
C ARG A 77 4.98 2.17 3.63
N PHE A 78 3.99 1.28 3.75
CA PHE A 78 2.73 1.45 3.05
C PHE A 78 2.06 2.77 3.45
N LEU A 79 2.06 3.06 4.76
CA LEU A 79 1.44 4.29 5.26
C LEU A 79 2.14 5.53 4.73
N GLN A 80 3.47 5.54 4.79
CA GLN A 80 4.21 6.69 4.32
C GLN A 80 3.96 6.94 2.84
N SER A 81 3.95 5.88 2.06
CA SER A 81 3.69 5.99 0.63
C SER A 81 2.26 6.45 0.37
N ALA A 82 1.30 5.85 1.05
CA ALA A 82 -0.11 6.20 0.85
C ALA A 82 -0.39 7.64 1.22
N ARG A 83 0.13 8.06 2.36
CA ARG A 83 -0.08 9.44 2.84
C ARG A 83 0.54 10.44 1.88
N LYS A 84 1.74 10.15 1.37
CA LYS A 84 2.38 11.03 0.41
C LYS A 84 1.56 11.15 -0.86
N LYS A 85 1.04 10.01 -1.35
CA LYS A 85 0.25 10.01 -2.58
C LYS A 85 -1.05 10.80 -2.43
N VAL A 86 -1.71 10.64 -1.28
CA VAL A 86 -2.93 11.42 -1.03
C VAL A 86 -2.61 12.90 -0.95
N ALA A 87 -1.53 13.25 -0.26
CA ALA A 87 -1.12 14.64 -0.15
C ALA A 87 -0.80 15.23 -1.52
N GLN A 88 -0.12 14.47 -2.38
CA GLN A 88 0.16 14.94 -3.72
C GLN A 88 -1.11 15.15 -4.53
N ALA A 89 -2.04 14.20 -4.44
CA ALA A 89 -3.30 14.33 -5.17
C ALA A 89 -4.03 15.61 -4.77
N LEU A 90 -4.07 15.87 -3.46
CA LEU A 90 -4.77 17.04 -2.94
C LEU A 90 -4.08 18.35 -3.31
N THR A 91 -2.76 18.37 -3.23
CA THR A 91 -2.05 19.63 -3.44
C THR A 91 -1.79 19.92 -4.91
N GLU A 92 -1.72 18.90 -5.74
CA GLU A 92 -1.41 19.09 -7.16
C GLU A 92 -2.62 18.90 -8.05
N GLY A 93 -3.79 18.59 -7.48
CA GLY A 93 -5.00 18.42 -8.28
C GLY A 93 -4.92 17.24 -9.23
N ARG A 94 -4.35 16.13 -8.79
CA ARG A 94 -4.11 14.97 -9.64
C ARG A 94 -5.05 13.83 -9.26
N PRO A 95 -5.53 13.07 -10.25
CA PRO A 95 -6.35 11.89 -9.93
C PRO A 95 -5.54 10.84 -9.20
N LEU A 96 -6.21 10.09 -8.35
CA LEU A 96 -5.62 9.00 -7.60
C LEU A 96 -6.24 7.70 -8.12
N THR A 97 -5.44 6.83 -8.71
CA THR A 97 -5.93 5.61 -9.34
C THR A 97 -5.44 4.41 -8.54
N VAL A 98 -6.37 3.54 -8.15
CA VAL A 98 -6.01 2.31 -7.45
C VAL A 98 -5.57 1.29 -8.48
N SER A 99 -4.37 0.73 -8.29
CA SER A 99 -3.87 -0.23 -9.25
C SER A 99 -4.71 -1.51 -9.20
N THR A 100 -4.87 -2.13 -10.36
CA THR A 100 -5.62 -3.36 -10.43
C THR A 100 -4.73 -4.53 -10.04
N GLU A 101 -5.36 -5.65 -9.76
CA GLU A 101 -4.62 -6.85 -9.46
C GLU A 101 -3.74 -7.27 -10.62
N ALA A 102 -4.23 -7.09 -11.83
CA ALA A 102 -3.44 -7.40 -13.01
C ALA A 102 -2.19 -6.54 -13.07
N ASN A 103 -2.31 -5.28 -12.72
CA ASN A 103 -1.14 -4.40 -12.69
C ASN A 103 -0.14 -4.84 -11.64
N GLN A 104 -0.63 -5.24 -10.49
CA GLN A 104 0.23 -5.74 -9.43
C GLN A 104 0.99 -6.98 -9.89
N THR A 105 0.31 -7.87 -10.53
CA THR A 105 0.93 -9.08 -11.03
C THR A 105 1.99 -8.73 -12.07
N ALA A 106 1.66 -7.84 -12.96
CA ALA A 106 2.59 -7.46 -14.02
C ALA A 106 3.84 -6.80 -13.46
N SER A 107 3.72 -6.10 -12.35
CA SER A 107 4.88 -5.41 -11.80
C SER A 107 5.81 -6.34 -11.04
N ASN A 108 5.42 -7.56 -10.85
CA ASN A 108 6.25 -8.55 -10.19
C ASN A 108 7.05 -9.34 -11.21
#